data_53454dcf517631784a4ab3f9280a60c2
#
_entry.id   53454dcf517631784a4ab3f9280a60c2
#
_cell.length_a   1.000
_cell.length_b   1.000
_cell.length_c   1.000
_cell.angle_alpha   90.00
_cell.angle_beta   90.00
_cell.angle_gamma   90.00
#
_symmetry.space_group_name_H-M   'P 1'
#
loop_
_entity.id
_entity.type
_entity.pdbx_description
1 polymer ?
#
loop_
_entity_poly.entity_id
_entity_poly.type
_entity_poly.pdbx_seq_one_letter_code
_entity_poly.pdbx_strand_id
1 'polypeptide(L)'
;MNHAQTEGINLIFLERSGELRTEADLAQLPQHLSDPRSLIWCDITGIEGGQQGPYGQLLRKVFGFDELTIEDCFTTNHLPKVDIYDDYLFVVFFSFHLSEKRQRVETVEVDMYVGKNYVVCIHSRGLRELDRVRRRLLSHDEFVSASPANVAHTVFDAVVDEYLPIMNRLSAIVDGIEDELLAAGDASDAILDSLFHLKHELSALGRLAVPSRDIVGILMRPTVRLIPEDSQMYYDDVRDHLVRVIDMIDTMRDYLSGSLDIYTTQQTQRINRSMQRLTAIATIFLPLTFITGIYGMNFSYIPESNWRYGFFAVLALSTFLAVGMIVYLWRKKMI
;
A
#
# COMPACT_ATOMS: atom_id res chain seq x y z
N MET A 1 38.85 -6.54 15.18
CA MET A 1 37.85 -5.50 14.90
C MET A 1 37.41 -4.93 16.25
N ASN A 2 37.38 -3.60 16.43
CA ASN A 2 37.07 -2.96 17.71
C ASN A 2 35.57 -3.06 18.03
N HIS A 3 35.18 -3.04 19.32
CA HIS A 3 33.80 -3.04 19.82
C HIS A 3 32.83 -2.03 19.13
N ALA A 4 33.34 -0.93 18.60
CA ALA A 4 32.58 0.06 17.83
C ALA A 4 32.14 -0.38 16.41
N GLN A 5 32.61 -1.56 15.94
CA GLN A 5 32.31 -2.09 14.60
C GLN A 5 31.19 -3.17 14.61
N THR A 6 30.65 -3.49 15.78
CA THR A 6 29.62 -4.52 15.97
C THR A 6 28.24 -3.92 16.30
N GLU A 7 28.10 -2.60 16.36
CA GLU A 7 26.83 -1.94 16.56
C GLU A 7 25.89 -2.28 15.38
N GLY A 8 24.77 -2.95 15.66
CA GLY A 8 23.80 -3.38 14.65
C GLY A 8 24.00 -4.79 14.08
N ILE A 9 24.98 -5.56 14.52
CA ILE A 9 25.15 -6.97 14.12
C ILE A 9 24.70 -7.89 15.27
N ASN A 10 23.72 -8.73 15.00
CA ASN A 10 23.30 -9.80 15.89
C ASN A 10 23.73 -11.15 15.28
N LEU A 11 24.50 -11.91 16.00
CA LEU A 11 24.97 -13.23 15.58
C LEU A 11 24.38 -14.32 16.48
N ILE A 12 23.88 -15.38 15.85
CA ILE A 12 23.48 -16.61 16.52
C ILE A 12 24.26 -17.75 15.89
N PHE A 13 24.96 -18.48 16.70
CA PHE A 13 25.67 -19.68 16.29
C PHE A 13 25.03 -20.89 16.95
N LEU A 14 24.79 -21.93 16.18
CA LEU A 14 24.58 -23.27 16.69
C LEU A 14 25.84 -24.08 16.45
N GLU A 15 26.50 -24.46 17.55
CA GLU A 15 27.67 -25.28 17.47
C GLU A 15 27.34 -26.77 17.27
N ARG A 16 28.38 -27.52 16.92
CA ARG A 16 28.34 -28.99 16.78
C ARG A 16 27.86 -29.71 18.05
N SER A 17 28.08 -29.11 19.22
CA SER A 17 27.66 -29.59 20.53
C SER A 17 26.14 -29.46 20.78
N GLY A 18 25.41 -28.73 19.92
CA GLY A 18 24.02 -28.31 20.16
C GLY A 18 23.93 -27.05 21.04
N GLU A 19 25.06 -26.42 21.37
CA GLU A 19 25.09 -25.20 22.18
C GLU A 19 24.80 -23.97 21.32
N LEU A 20 23.82 -23.16 21.75
CA LEU A 20 23.49 -21.87 21.16
C LEU A 20 24.32 -20.77 21.78
N ARG A 21 25.00 -19.99 20.94
CA ARG A 21 25.75 -18.79 21.36
C ARG A 21 25.24 -17.56 20.65
N THR A 22 25.10 -16.49 21.41
CA THR A 22 24.56 -15.20 20.93
C THR A 22 25.61 -14.08 20.97
N GLU A 23 26.89 -14.42 21.14
CA GLU A 23 27.95 -13.42 21.25
C GLU A 23 28.44 -12.98 19.86
N ALA A 24 28.56 -11.66 19.70
CA ALA A 24 28.98 -11.02 18.46
C ALA A 24 30.52 -11.08 18.26
N ASP A 25 31.14 -12.23 18.40
CA ASP A 25 32.58 -12.37 18.08
C ASP A 25 32.75 -12.67 16.57
N LEU A 26 32.77 -11.60 15.77
CA LEU A 26 33.07 -11.68 14.34
C LEU A 26 34.40 -12.37 14.03
N ALA A 27 35.31 -12.48 14.99
CA ALA A 27 36.57 -13.16 14.79
C ALA A 27 36.43 -14.68 14.66
N GLN A 28 35.39 -15.26 15.24
CA GLN A 28 35.10 -16.69 15.15
C GLN A 28 34.29 -17.08 13.90
N LEU A 29 33.67 -16.10 13.23
CA LEU A 29 32.79 -16.33 12.08
C LEU A 29 33.45 -17.17 10.95
N PRO A 30 34.72 -16.92 10.52
CA PRO A 30 35.38 -17.76 9.51
C PRO A 30 35.53 -19.23 9.92
N GLN A 31 35.72 -19.50 11.20
CA GLN A 31 35.83 -20.85 11.72
C GLN A 31 34.47 -21.57 11.65
N HIS A 32 33.40 -20.92 12.05
CA HIS A 32 32.04 -21.49 11.97
C HIS A 32 31.59 -21.67 10.53
N LEU A 33 31.93 -20.75 9.61
CA LEU A 33 31.61 -20.88 8.17
C LEU A 33 32.29 -22.10 7.55
N SER A 34 33.48 -22.46 8.01
CA SER A 34 34.22 -23.65 7.51
C SER A 34 33.71 -24.98 8.08
N ASP A 35 32.93 -24.98 9.15
CA ASP A 35 32.32 -26.20 9.71
C ASP A 35 30.90 -26.42 9.15
N PRO A 36 30.66 -27.43 8.27
CA PRO A 36 29.34 -27.69 7.68
C PRO A 36 28.24 -28.06 8.69
N ARG A 37 28.64 -28.33 9.95
CA ARG A 37 27.69 -28.67 11.04
C ARG A 37 27.29 -27.48 11.90
N SER A 38 27.97 -26.35 11.74
CA SER A 38 27.57 -25.09 12.35
C SER A 38 26.43 -24.49 11.57
N LEU A 39 25.44 -23.93 12.26
CA LEU A 39 24.42 -23.08 11.65
C LEU A 39 24.61 -21.66 12.16
N ILE A 40 24.62 -20.71 11.24
CA ILE A 40 24.86 -19.29 11.54
C ILE A 40 23.67 -18.49 11.09
N TRP A 41 23.11 -17.67 11.97
CA TRP A 41 22.22 -16.58 11.57
C TRP A 41 22.86 -15.25 11.94
N CYS A 42 23.12 -14.44 10.91
CA CYS A 42 23.69 -13.11 11.04
C CYS A 42 22.63 -12.09 10.63
N ASP A 43 22.22 -11.25 11.58
CA ASP A 43 21.22 -10.21 11.38
C ASP A 43 21.90 -8.83 11.50
N ILE A 44 21.92 -8.06 10.41
CA ILE A 44 22.64 -6.79 10.28
C ILE A 44 21.62 -5.66 10.13
N THR A 45 21.63 -4.74 11.08
CA THR A 45 20.73 -3.57 11.11
C THR A 45 21.53 -2.29 10.92
N GLY A 46 20.96 -1.34 10.15
CA GLY A 46 21.50 0.01 10.05
C GLY A 46 22.80 0.08 9.28
N ILE A 47 22.81 -0.36 8.02
CA ILE A 47 24.00 -0.38 7.19
C ILE A 47 24.50 1.06 6.94
N GLU A 48 25.56 1.43 7.61
CA GLU A 48 26.24 2.72 7.43
C GLU A 48 27.61 2.54 6.74
N GLY A 49 28.07 3.59 6.06
CA GLY A 49 29.41 3.64 5.47
C GLY A 49 29.53 3.08 4.04
N GLY A 50 28.42 2.65 3.43
CA GLY A 50 28.39 2.18 2.05
C GLY A 50 29.20 0.89 1.81
N GLN A 51 29.34 0.47 0.56
CA GLN A 51 30.02 -0.78 0.15
C GLN A 51 31.46 -0.90 0.65
N GLN A 52 32.17 0.19 0.86
CA GLN A 52 33.56 0.22 1.33
C GLN A 52 33.65 0.21 2.86
N GLY A 53 32.53 0.34 3.54
CA GLY A 53 32.46 0.32 5.00
C GLY A 53 32.69 -1.06 5.61
N PRO A 54 32.64 -1.17 6.95
CA PRO A 54 32.89 -2.42 7.68
C PRO A 54 31.97 -3.56 7.24
N TYR A 55 30.68 -3.26 6.99
CA TYR A 55 29.68 -4.23 6.57
C TYR A 55 29.96 -4.78 5.16
N GLY A 56 30.26 -3.92 4.18
CA GLY A 56 30.63 -4.37 2.85
C GLY A 56 31.91 -5.20 2.84
N GLN A 57 32.88 -4.87 3.71
CA GLN A 57 34.05 -5.70 3.87
C GLN A 57 33.76 -7.06 4.51
N LEU A 58 32.83 -7.13 5.47
CA LEU A 58 32.39 -8.38 6.08
C LEU A 58 31.77 -9.30 5.02
N LEU A 59 30.81 -8.78 4.23
CA LEU A 59 30.12 -9.53 3.18
C LEU A 59 31.10 -10.04 2.12
N ARG A 60 32.04 -9.19 1.69
CA ARG A 60 33.01 -9.53 0.66
C ARG A 60 34.10 -10.50 1.13
N LYS A 61 34.73 -10.21 2.28
CA LYS A 61 35.96 -10.93 2.72
C LYS A 61 35.66 -12.17 3.54
N VAL A 62 34.57 -12.17 4.30
CA VAL A 62 34.22 -13.27 5.20
C VAL A 62 33.23 -14.22 4.54
N PHE A 63 32.16 -13.70 3.97
CA PHE A 63 31.13 -14.52 3.30
C PHE A 63 31.46 -14.80 1.82
N GLY A 64 32.25 -13.95 1.16
CA GLY A 64 32.64 -14.13 -0.24
C GLY A 64 31.50 -13.85 -1.24
N PHE A 65 30.57 -12.97 -0.89
CA PHE A 65 29.44 -12.63 -1.77
C PHE A 65 29.89 -11.84 -2.99
N ASP A 66 29.12 -11.96 -4.07
CA ASP A 66 29.33 -11.23 -5.32
C ASP A 66 29.17 -9.72 -5.14
N GLU A 67 29.97 -8.94 -5.88
CA GLU A 67 29.96 -7.47 -5.77
C GLU A 67 28.60 -6.88 -6.12
N LEU A 68 27.86 -7.46 -7.07
CA LEU A 68 26.54 -6.96 -7.48
C LEU A 68 25.50 -7.12 -6.36
N THR A 69 25.50 -8.28 -5.67
CA THR A 69 24.58 -8.49 -4.54
C THR A 69 24.96 -7.62 -3.34
N ILE A 70 26.27 -7.36 -3.13
CA ILE A 70 26.71 -6.41 -2.11
C ILE A 70 26.27 -4.99 -2.47
N GLU A 71 26.38 -4.58 -3.73
CA GLU A 71 25.90 -3.28 -4.20
C GLU A 71 24.41 -3.09 -3.94
N ASP A 72 23.63 -4.11 -4.22
CA ASP A 72 22.17 -4.10 -3.99
C ASP A 72 21.84 -3.81 -2.53
N CYS A 73 22.53 -4.41 -1.56
CA CYS A 73 22.29 -4.16 -0.14
C CYS A 73 22.52 -2.69 0.29
N PHE A 74 23.27 -1.90 -0.48
CA PHE A 74 23.54 -0.49 -0.18
C PHE A 74 22.77 0.49 -1.08
N THR A 75 22.01 -0.02 -2.05
CA THR A 75 21.14 0.75 -2.91
C THR A 75 19.69 0.58 -2.46
N THR A 76 18.89 1.59 -2.63
CA THR A 76 17.44 1.55 -2.30
C THR A 76 16.63 1.52 -3.59
N ASN A 77 15.37 1.07 -3.52
CA ASN A 77 14.40 1.00 -4.61
C ASN A 77 14.44 -0.26 -5.48
N HIS A 78 14.85 -1.38 -4.92
CA HIS A 78 14.69 -2.66 -5.60
C HIS A 78 13.22 -3.12 -5.59
N LEU A 79 12.90 -4.02 -6.53
CA LEU A 79 11.73 -4.86 -6.44
C LEU A 79 12.13 -6.19 -5.80
N PRO A 80 11.21 -6.91 -5.15
CA PRO A 80 11.50 -8.25 -4.67
C PRO A 80 12.09 -9.11 -5.79
N LYS A 81 13.19 -9.80 -5.49
CA LYS A 81 13.91 -10.66 -6.45
C LYS A 81 14.60 -11.81 -5.75
N VAL A 82 14.97 -12.83 -6.51
CA VAL A 82 15.84 -13.91 -6.08
C VAL A 82 16.90 -14.17 -7.12
N ASP A 83 18.16 -14.15 -6.71
CA ASP A 83 19.32 -14.50 -7.53
C ASP A 83 19.93 -15.80 -6.98
N ILE A 84 20.12 -16.78 -7.87
CA ILE A 84 20.60 -18.12 -7.51
C ILE A 84 22.06 -18.24 -7.93
N TYR A 85 22.94 -18.41 -6.93
CA TYR A 85 24.37 -18.69 -7.12
C TYR A 85 24.68 -20.15 -6.78
N ASP A 86 25.86 -20.63 -7.11
CA ASP A 86 26.25 -22.01 -6.86
C ASP A 86 26.30 -22.35 -5.37
N ASP A 87 26.69 -21.40 -4.52
CA ASP A 87 26.94 -21.59 -3.09
C ASP A 87 25.92 -20.90 -2.19
N TYR A 88 25.10 -19.98 -2.71
CA TYR A 88 24.08 -19.25 -1.94
C TYR A 88 22.93 -18.75 -2.81
N LEU A 89 21.83 -18.39 -2.14
CA LEU A 89 20.71 -17.63 -2.71
C LEU A 89 20.79 -16.21 -2.17
N PHE A 90 20.50 -15.24 -3.01
CA PHE A 90 20.26 -13.85 -2.61
C PHE A 90 18.80 -13.51 -2.86
N VAL A 91 18.08 -13.12 -1.81
CA VAL A 91 16.63 -12.85 -1.85
C VAL A 91 16.38 -11.45 -1.31
N VAL A 92 15.72 -10.62 -2.11
CA VAL A 92 15.28 -9.28 -1.71
C VAL A 92 13.76 -9.32 -1.52
N PHE A 93 13.28 -8.93 -0.34
CA PHE A 93 11.86 -8.83 -0.02
C PHE A 93 11.62 -7.67 0.95
N PHE A 94 10.36 -7.38 1.27
CA PHE A 94 10.03 -6.16 2.01
C PHE A 94 9.17 -6.48 3.23
N SER A 95 9.45 -5.85 4.35
CA SER A 95 8.54 -5.81 5.49
C SER A 95 7.63 -4.59 5.39
N PHE A 96 6.35 -4.75 5.72
CA PHE A 96 5.34 -3.68 5.71
C PHE A 96 5.05 -3.24 7.14
N HIS A 97 4.99 -1.92 7.34
CA HIS A 97 4.68 -1.33 8.64
C HIS A 97 3.66 -0.22 8.48
N LEU A 98 2.58 -0.25 9.25
CA LEU A 98 1.64 0.86 9.28
C LEU A 98 2.15 1.94 10.24
N SER A 99 2.44 3.12 9.71
CA SER A 99 2.79 4.30 10.51
C SER A 99 1.52 4.92 11.10
N GLU A 100 1.30 4.76 12.41
CA GLU A 100 0.14 5.31 13.10
C GLU A 100 0.04 6.85 12.98
N LYS A 101 1.20 7.53 12.92
CA LYS A 101 1.25 9.01 12.80
C LYS A 101 0.88 9.50 11.40
N ARG A 102 1.20 8.74 10.37
CA ARG A 102 1.05 9.15 8.96
C ARG A 102 -0.11 8.46 8.27
N GLN A 103 -0.71 7.44 8.89
CA GLN A 103 -1.71 6.56 8.29
C GLN A 103 -1.27 6.02 6.92
N ARG A 104 0.02 5.71 6.78
CA ARG A 104 0.65 5.21 5.56
C ARG A 104 1.43 3.94 5.86
N VAL A 105 1.50 3.07 4.88
CA VAL A 105 2.35 1.88 4.95
C VAL A 105 3.78 2.27 4.57
N GLU A 106 4.70 2.08 5.50
CA GLU A 106 6.13 2.19 5.27
C GLU A 106 6.67 0.79 4.96
N THR A 107 7.58 0.70 4.01
CA THR A 107 8.22 -0.55 3.63
C THR A 107 9.68 -0.53 4.02
N VAL A 108 10.20 -1.67 4.47
CA VAL A 108 11.62 -1.87 4.78
C VAL A 108 12.12 -3.03 3.94
N GLU A 109 13.14 -2.77 3.14
CA GLU A 109 13.83 -3.77 2.36
C GLU A 109 14.61 -4.70 3.28
N VAL A 110 14.52 -6.00 3.01
CA VAL A 110 15.26 -7.06 3.70
C VAL A 110 16.01 -7.85 2.64
N ASP A 111 17.31 -7.79 2.70
CA ASP A 111 18.21 -8.55 1.87
C ASP A 111 18.63 -9.80 2.62
N MET A 112 18.39 -10.97 2.06
CA MET A 112 18.66 -12.24 2.71
C MET A 112 19.56 -13.11 1.85
N TYR A 113 20.70 -13.51 2.41
CA TYR A 113 21.56 -14.53 1.84
C TYR A 113 21.34 -15.86 2.55
N VAL A 114 21.14 -16.92 1.79
CA VAL A 114 20.95 -18.28 2.31
C VAL A 114 22.03 -19.16 1.72
N GLY A 115 22.96 -19.59 2.56
CA GLY A 115 24.05 -20.49 2.18
C GLY A 115 23.86 -21.90 2.72
N LYS A 116 24.93 -22.72 2.60
CA LYS A 116 24.91 -24.12 3.03
C LYS A 116 24.75 -24.31 4.54
N ASN A 117 25.28 -23.36 5.33
CA ASN A 117 25.26 -23.41 6.80
C ASN A 117 25.05 -22.03 7.42
N TYR A 118 24.54 -21.04 6.67
CA TYR A 118 24.28 -19.71 7.18
C TYR A 118 23.05 -19.08 6.54
N VAL A 119 22.47 -18.13 7.29
CA VAL A 119 21.52 -17.13 6.79
C VAL A 119 22.03 -15.77 7.24
N VAL A 120 22.07 -14.80 6.31
CA VAL A 120 22.44 -13.41 6.61
C VAL A 120 21.27 -12.54 6.22
N CYS A 121 20.71 -11.76 7.16
CA CYS A 121 19.69 -10.78 6.91
C CYS A 121 20.27 -9.38 7.06
N ILE A 122 19.89 -8.48 6.16
CA ILE A 122 20.38 -7.11 6.12
C ILE A 122 19.20 -6.19 5.94
N HIS A 123 19.07 -5.17 6.79
CA HIS A 123 17.98 -4.21 6.71
C HIS A 123 18.36 -2.85 7.32
N SER A 124 17.70 -1.78 6.85
CA SER A 124 18.05 -0.41 7.22
C SER A 124 17.68 -0.02 8.66
N ARG A 125 16.68 -0.68 9.25
CA ARG A 125 16.21 -0.42 10.63
C ARG A 125 15.78 -1.71 11.31
N GLY A 126 15.80 -1.75 12.65
CA GLY A 126 15.35 -2.91 13.42
C GLY A 126 13.91 -3.32 13.09
N LEU A 127 13.69 -4.60 12.90
CA LEU A 127 12.41 -5.23 12.57
C LEU A 127 11.92 -6.08 13.74
N ARG A 128 10.72 -5.77 14.25
CA ARG A 128 10.12 -6.47 15.40
C ARG A 128 9.85 -7.95 15.11
N GLU A 129 9.53 -8.26 13.87
CA GLU A 129 9.31 -9.63 13.39
C GLU A 129 10.61 -10.44 13.44
N LEU A 130 11.74 -9.91 13.02
CA LEU A 130 13.04 -10.58 13.14
C LEU A 130 13.47 -10.74 14.61
N ASP A 131 13.20 -9.74 15.46
CA ASP A 131 13.40 -9.85 16.90
C ASP A 131 12.52 -10.95 17.54
N ARG A 132 11.31 -11.19 17.04
CA ARG A 132 10.46 -12.30 17.47
C ARG A 132 11.04 -13.64 17.02
N VAL A 133 11.46 -13.75 15.77
CA VAL A 133 12.12 -14.94 15.24
C VAL A 133 13.35 -15.26 16.09
N ARG A 134 14.20 -14.27 16.36
CA ARG A 134 15.39 -14.43 17.19
C ARG A 134 15.06 -14.98 18.58
N ARG A 135 14.08 -14.42 19.28
CA ARG A 135 13.66 -14.87 20.59
C ARG A 135 13.08 -16.29 20.55
N ARG A 136 12.31 -16.62 19.51
CA ARG A 136 11.75 -17.97 19.32
C ARG A 136 12.85 -19.01 19.11
N LEU A 137 13.78 -18.74 18.22
CA LEU A 137 14.91 -19.63 17.94
C LEU A 137 15.80 -19.85 19.17
N LEU A 138 15.98 -18.82 20.02
CA LEU A 138 16.77 -18.92 21.25
C LEU A 138 16.03 -19.65 22.39
N SER A 139 14.71 -19.68 22.38
CA SER A 139 13.90 -20.24 23.47
C SER A 139 13.49 -21.70 23.28
N HIS A 140 13.67 -22.27 22.10
CA HIS A 140 13.22 -23.61 21.74
C HIS A 140 14.40 -24.44 21.17
N ASP A 141 14.36 -25.75 21.45
CA ASP A 141 15.29 -26.73 20.83
C ASP A 141 15.10 -26.84 19.30
N GLU A 142 14.16 -26.08 18.72
CA GLU A 142 13.88 -26.03 17.27
C GLU A 142 15.10 -25.61 16.46
N PHE A 143 15.95 -24.71 16.98
CA PHE A 143 17.15 -24.29 16.27
C PHE A 143 18.21 -25.41 16.19
N VAL A 144 18.20 -26.33 17.11
CA VAL A 144 19.15 -27.47 17.17
C VAL A 144 18.95 -28.42 15.98
N SER A 145 17.72 -28.50 15.44
CA SER A 145 17.38 -29.30 14.26
C SER A 145 17.17 -28.46 12.99
N ALA A 146 17.38 -27.14 13.07
CA ALA A 146 17.13 -26.24 11.98
C ALA A 146 18.19 -26.35 10.86
N SER A 147 17.74 -26.26 9.62
CA SER A 147 18.59 -26.00 8.46
C SER A 147 18.60 -24.51 8.10
N PRO A 148 19.57 -24.01 7.32
CA PRO A 148 19.50 -22.64 6.78
C PRO A 148 18.21 -22.35 6.04
N ALA A 149 17.67 -23.33 5.31
CA ALA A 149 16.38 -23.22 4.62
C ALA A 149 15.22 -22.98 5.59
N ASN A 150 15.23 -23.65 6.76
CA ASN A 150 14.19 -23.49 7.78
C ASN A 150 14.30 -22.12 8.48
N VAL A 151 15.52 -21.65 8.74
CA VAL A 151 15.72 -20.30 9.30
C VAL A 151 15.27 -19.25 8.30
N ALA A 152 15.65 -19.37 7.03
CA ALA A 152 15.24 -18.48 5.97
C ALA A 152 13.70 -18.45 5.82
N HIS A 153 13.06 -19.63 5.83
CA HIS A 153 11.62 -19.74 5.85
C HIS A 153 11.00 -18.99 7.03
N THR A 154 11.50 -19.25 8.27
CA THR A 154 10.94 -18.63 9.49
C THR A 154 11.07 -17.10 9.46
N VAL A 155 12.14 -16.56 8.89
CA VAL A 155 12.31 -15.12 8.70
C VAL A 155 11.31 -14.59 7.68
N PHE A 156 11.18 -15.27 6.53
CA PHE A 156 10.27 -14.85 5.46
C PHE A 156 8.80 -14.92 5.90
N ASP A 157 8.43 -16.00 6.57
CA ASP A 157 7.09 -16.22 7.13
C ASP A 157 6.73 -15.12 8.15
N ALA A 158 7.63 -14.84 9.10
CA ALA A 158 7.40 -13.80 10.10
C ALA A 158 7.21 -12.39 9.50
N VAL A 159 7.84 -12.11 8.37
CA VAL A 159 7.67 -10.84 7.64
C VAL A 159 6.32 -10.82 6.91
N VAL A 160 5.95 -11.92 6.23
CA VAL A 160 4.70 -12.01 5.47
C VAL A 160 3.48 -12.02 6.40
N ASP A 161 3.60 -12.61 7.59
CA ASP A 161 2.56 -12.62 8.61
C ASP A 161 2.12 -11.22 9.04
N GLU A 162 3.01 -10.23 8.99
CA GLU A 162 2.66 -8.84 9.30
C GLU A 162 1.77 -8.18 8.21
N TYR A 163 1.71 -8.76 7.00
CA TYR A 163 0.93 -8.16 5.92
C TYR A 163 -0.58 -8.25 6.17
N LEU A 164 -1.08 -9.38 6.63
CA LEU A 164 -2.52 -9.59 6.85
C LEU A 164 -3.14 -8.61 7.86
N PRO A 165 -2.53 -8.35 9.04
CA PRO A 165 -3.02 -7.32 9.94
C PRO A 165 -3.07 -5.92 9.32
N ILE A 166 -2.09 -5.58 8.47
CA ILE A 166 -2.04 -4.31 7.78
C ILE A 166 -3.15 -4.22 6.72
N MET A 167 -3.35 -5.28 5.93
CA MET A 167 -4.44 -5.34 4.95
C MET A 167 -5.81 -5.20 5.60
N ASN A 168 -6.04 -5.85 6.74
CA ASN A 168 -7.29 -5.71 7.50
C ASN A 168 -7.52 -4.26 7.98
N ARG A 169 -6.47 -3.56 8.39
CA ARG A 169 -6.59 -2.14 8.77
C ARG A 169 -6.86 -1.25 7.56
N LEU A 170 -6.21 -1.51 6.43
CA LEU A 170 -6.47 -0.77 5.18
C LEU A 170 -7.89 -1.02 4.68
N SER A 171 -8.41 -2.26 4.77
CA SER A 171 -9.81 -2.58 4.45
C SER A 171 -10.77 -1.74 5.28
N ALA A 172 -10.56 -1.64 6.60
CA ALA A 172 -11.41 -0.81 7.47
C ALA A 172 -11.36 0.70 7.09
N ILE A 173 -10.22 1.19 6.58
CA ILE A 173 -10.12 2.56 6.07
C ILE A 173 -10.93 2.72 4.76
N VAL A 174 -10.85 1.74 3.86
CA VAL A 174 -11.65 1.71 2.61
C VAL A 174 -13.14 1.76 2.93
N ASP A 175 -13.61 0.91 3.85
CA ASP A 175 -15.01 0.85 4.28
C ASP A 175 -15.45 2.20 4.88
N GLY A 176 -14.60 2.83 5.69
CA GLY A 176 -14.88 4.15 6.27
C GLY A 176 -15.02 5.27 5.23
N ILE A 177 -14.20 5.23 4.17
CA ILE A 177 -14.29 6.19 3.06
C ILE A 177 -15.59 5.99 2.27
N GLU A 178 -16.02 4.74 2.04
CA GLU A 178 -17.27 4.43 1.37
C GLU A 178 -18.47 4.93 2.18
N ASP A 179 -18.50 4.65 3.48
CA ASP A 179 -19.54 5.14 4.40
C ASP A 179 -19.63 6.67 4.39
N GLU A 180 -18.50 7.35 4.45
CA GLU A 180 -18.43 8.81 4.40
C GLU A 180 -18.94 9.35 3.06
N LEU A 181 -18.60 8.71 1.95
CA LEU A 181 -19.07 9.06 0.61
C LEU A 181 -20.59 8.92 0.48
N LEU A 182 -21.17 7.86 1.05
CA LEU A 182 -22.60 7.59 1.00
C LEU A 182 -23.40 8.50 1.94
N ALA A 183 -22.84 8.82 3.11
CA ALA A 183 -23.48 9.69 4.11
C ALA A 183 -23.42 11.18 3.73
N ALA A 184 -22.34 11.61 3.11
CA ALA A 184 -22.14 12.98 2.72
C ALA A 184 -22.94 13.29 1.46
N GLY A 185 -24.10 13.95 1.60
CA GLY A 185 -24.78 14.59 0.45
C GLY A 185 -23.89 15.59 -0.31
N ASP A 186 -22.76 15.94 0.28
CA ASP A 186 -21.70 16.83 -0.20
C ASP A 186 -20.32 16.16 -0.01
N ALA A 187 -19.96 15.22 -0.90
CA ALA A 187 -18.63 14.64 -0.92
C ALA A 187 -17.58 15.76 -1.10
N SER A 188 -16.71 15.92 -0.10
CA SER A 188 -15.67 16.95 -0.11
C SER A 188 -14.47 16.53 -0.97
N ASP A 189 -13.70 17.50 -1.46
CA ASP A 189 -12.45 17.25 -2.17
C ASP A 189 -11.46 16.42 -1.31
N ALA A 190 -11.57 16.48 0.02
CA ALA A 190 -10.76 15.70 0.94
C ALA A 190 -11.01 14.18 0.83
N ILE A 191 -12.25 13.76 0.56
CA ILE A 191 -12.56 12.33 0.32
C ILE A 191 -11.87 11.86 -0.96
N LEU A 192 -11.91 12.68 -2.00
CA LEU A 192 -11.26 12.37 -3.28
C LEU A 192 -9.74 12.21 -3.12
N ASP A 193 -9.10 13.10 -2.39
CA ASP A 193 -7.67 13.01 -2.08
C ASP A 193 -7.35 11.73 -1.31
N SER A 194 -8.19 11.34 -0.34
CA SER A 194 -8.04 10.10 0.43
C SER A 194 -8.15 8.86 -0.46
N LEU A 195 -9.14 8.83 -1.38
CA LEU A 195 -9.32 7.75 -2.36
C LEU A 195 -8.09 7.58 -3.26
N PHE A 196 -7.56 8.67 -3.82
CA PHE A 196 -6.38 8.61 -4.69
C PHE A 196 -5.14 8.20 -3.92
N HIS A 197 -4.96 8.71 -2.71
CA HIS A 197 -3.85 8.36 -1.84
C HIS A 197 -3.83 6.86 -1.55
N LEU A 198 -4.96 6.33 -1.09
CA LEU A 198 -5.08 4.91 -0.73
C LEU A 198 -4.94 4.00 -1.95
N LYS A 199 -5.51 4.39 -3.10
CA LYS A 199 -5.33 3.65 -4.37
C LYS A 199 -3.86 3.59 -4.81
N HIS A 200 -3.12 4.69 -4.65
CA HIS A 200 -1.69 4.74 -4.95
C HIS A 200 -0.89 3.83 -4.00
N GLU A 201 -1.21 3.85 -2.71
CA GLU A 201 -0.58 3.03 -1.67
C GLU A 201 -0.81 1.53 -1.92
N LEU A 202 -2.06 1.11 -2.15
CA LEU A 202 -2.38 -0.27 -2.51
C LEU A 202 -1.66 -0.72 -3.78
N SER A 203 -1.54 0.16 -4.78
CA SER A 203 -0.79 -0.14 -5.99
C SER A 203 0.72 -0.31 -5.73
N ALA A 204 1.28 0.45 -4.80
CA ALA A 204 2.67 0.29 -4.38
C ALA A 204 2.89 -1.05 -3.65
N LEU A 205 1.99 -1.42 -2.73
CA LEU A 205 2.03 -2.69 -2.02
C LEU A 205 1.88 -3.89 -2.98
N GLY A 206 0.99 -3.81 -3.95
CA GLY A 206 0.81 -4.85 -4.97
C GLY A 206 2.07 -5.09 -5.81
N ARG A 207 2.83 -4.01 -6.12
CA ARG A 207 4.13 -4.13 -6.82
C ARG A 207 5.20 -4.86 -6.01
N LEU A 208 5.04 -4.95 -4.69
CA LEU A 208 5.95 -5.70 -3.82
C LEU A 208 5.41 -7.11 -3.52
N ALA A 209 4.11 -7.25 -3.27
CA ALA A 209 3.49 -8.53 -2.91
C ALA A 209 3.53 -9.55 -4.06
N VAL A 210 3.25 -9.13 -5.31
CA VAL A 210 3.21 -10.02 -6.47
C VAL A 210 4.58 -10.66 -6.76
N PRO A 211 5.69 -9.90 -6.88
CA PRO A 211 7.00 -10.52 -7.06
C PRO A 211 7.44 -11.36 -5.85
N SER A 212 7.06 -10.99 -4.61
CA SER A 212 7.35 -11.80 -3.43
C SER A 212 6.73 -13.20 -3.52
N ARG A 213 5.48 -13.32 -3.99
CA ARG A 213 4.84 -14.61 -4.27
C ARG A 213 5.61 -15.40 -5.34
N ASP A 214 6.06 -14.72 -6.40
CA ASP A 214 6.79 -15.36 -7.50
C ASP A 214 8.17 -15.88 -7.02
N ILE A 215 8.83 -15.16 -6.11
CA ILE A 215 10.06 -15.61 -5.44
C ILE A 215 9.82 -16.93 -4.71
N VAL A 216 8.76 -17.00 -3.88
CA VAL A 216 8.41 -18.24 -3.17
C VAL A 216 8.22 -19.40 -4.16
N GLY A 217 7.52 -19.16 -5.27
CA GLY A 217 7.37 -20.14 -6.33
C GLY A 217 8.68 -20.57 -7.00
N ILE A 218 9.70 -19.70 -7.04
CA ILE A 218 11.05 -20.04 -7.52
C ILE A 218 11.80 -20.86 -6.47
N LEU A 219 11.74 -20.47 -5.20
CA LEU A 219 12.42 -21.18 -4.10
C LEU A 219 11.94 -22.63 -3.95
N MET A 220 10.67 -22.90 -4.28
CA MET A 220 10.08 -24.24 -4.26
C MET A 220 10.49 -25.12 -5.46
N ARG A 221 11.26 -24.63 -6.42
CA ARG A 221 11.66 -25.43 -7.57
C ARG A 221 12.74 -26.45 -7.20
N PRO A 222 12.67 -27.68 -7.69
CA PRO A 222 13.70 -28.72 -7.45
C PRO A 222 15.12 -28.33 -7.91
N THR A 223 15.22 -27.29 -8.76
CA THR A 223 16.51 -26.75 -9.22
C THR A 223 17.23 -25.95 -8.12
N VAL A 224 16.52 -25.50 -7.10
CA VAL A 224 17.07 -24.72 -5.98
C VAL A 224 17.55 -25.68 -4.89
N ARG A 225 18.78 -26.18 -5.03
CA ARG A 225 19.33 -27.23 -4.16
C ARG A 225 19.51 -26.84 -2.69
N LEU A 226 19.55 -25.54 -2.40
CA LEU A 226 19.70 -25.02 -1.04
C LEU A 226 18.40 -25.08 -0.22
N ILE A 227 17.25 -25.30 -0.88
CA ILE A 227 15.95 -25.51 -0.23
C ILE A 227 15.58 -26.98 -0.43
N PRO A 228 15.70 -27.83 0.64
CA PRO A 228 15.34 -29.24 0.56
C PRO A 228 13.83 -29.45 0.31
N GLU A 229 13.47 -30.58 -0.30
CA GLU A 229 12.07 -30.92 -0.57
C GLU A 229 11.20 -30.94 0.69
N ASP A 230 11.75 -31.40 1.81
CA ASP A 230 11.06 -31.42 3.11
C ASP A 230 10.69 -30.02 3.61
N SER A 231 11.39 -29.00 3.15
CA SER A 231 11.11 -27.58 3.52
C SER A 231 10.08 -26.94 2.59
N GLN A 232 9.80 -27.51 1.42
CA GLN A 232 8.93 -26.88 0.41
C GLN A 232 7.50 -26.70 0.91
N MET A 233 6.98 -27.63 1.74
CA MET A 233 5.65 -27.53 2.33
C MET A 233 5.47 -26.24 3.17
N TYR A 234 6.53 -25.80 3.86
CA TYR A 234 6.48 -24.58 4.66
C TYR A 234 6.43 -23.32 3.76
N TYR A 235 7.16 -23.33 2.66
CA TYR A 235 7.12 -22.23 1.69
C TYR A 235 5.77 -22.13 0.96
N ASP A 236 5.03 -23.24 0.82
CA ASP A 236 3.69 -23.25 0.24
C ASP A 236 2.68 -22.47 1.10
N ASP A 237 2.80 -22.54 2.42
CA ASP A 237 1.99 -21.75 3.36
C ASP A 237 2.24 -20.24 3.21
N VAL A 238 3.51 -19.85 3.12
CA VAL A 238 3.89 -18.46 2.86
C VAL A 238 3.33 -17.96 1.52
N ARG A 239 3.35 -18.82 0.49
CA ARG A 239 2.76 -18.49 -0.81
C ARG A 239 1.26 -18.24 -0.71
N ASP A 240 0.55 -19.07 0.05
CA ASP A 240 -0.89 -18.94 0.24
C ASP A 240 -1.25 -17.65 1.02
N HIS A 241 -0.43 -17.27 2.00
CA HIS A 241 -0.56 -15.97 2.67
C HIS A 241 -0.38 -14.81 1.69
N LEU A 242 0.63 -14.85 0.81
CA LEU A 242 0.87 -13.82 -0.20
C LEU A 242 -0.27 -13.74 -1.23
N VAL A 243 -0.82 -14.90 -1.68
CA VAL A 243 -1.99 -14.92 -2.57
C VAL A 243 -3.17 -14.20 -1.91
N ARG A 244 -3.46 -14.51 -0.63
CA ARG A 244 -4.53 -13.83 0.10
C ARG A 244 -4.31 -12.33 0.21
N VAL A 245 -3.09 -11.89 0.48
CA VAL A 245 -2.72 -10.46 0.53
C VAL A 245 -2.96 -9.78 -0.82
N ILE A 246 -2.55 -10.41 -1.92
CA ILE A 246 -2.75 -9.90 -3.28
C ILE A 246 -4.24 -9.78 -3.59
N ASP A 247 -5.04 -10.81 -3.30
CA ASP A 247 -6.49 -10.80 -3.49
C ASP A 247 -7.18 -9.67 -2.68
N MET A 248 -6.72 -9.42 -1.45
CA MET A 248 -7.22 -8.31 -0.64
C MET A 248 -6.85 -6.95 -1.25
N ILE A 249 -5.62 -6.79 -1.74
CA ILE A 249 -5.18 -5.55 -2.41
C ILE A 249 -6.04 -5.28 -3.65
N ASP A 250 -6.25 -6.29 -4.50
CA ASP A 250 -7.04 -6.15 -5.72
C ASP A 250 -8.51 -5.84 -5.39
N THR A 251 -9.09 -6.53 -4.42
CA THR A 251 -10.45 -6.26 -3.93
C THR A 251 -10.60 -4.81 -3.44
N MET A 252 -9.69 -4.33 -2.60
CA MET A 252 -9.73 -2.95 -2.12
C MET A 252 -9.57 -1.93 -3.25
N ARG A 253 -8.73 -2.20 -4.26
CA ARG A 253 -8.57 -1.33 -5.44
C ARG A 253 -9.84 -1.25 -6.28
N ASP A 254 -10.56 -2.36 -6.41
CA ASP A 254 -11.85 -2.41 -7.12
C ASP A 254 -12.92 -1.62 -6.36
N TYR A 255 -12.99 -1.76 -5.03
CA TYR A 255 -13.89 -0.95 -4.19
C TYR A 255 -13.60 0.55 -4.32
N LEU A 256 -12.34 0.96 -4.23
CA LEU A 256 -11.97 2.36 -4.41
C LEU A 256 -12.31 2.89 -5.82
N SER A 257 -12.21 2.04 -6.84
CA SER A 257 -12.60 2.42 -8.20
C SER A 257 -14.11 2.61 -8.31
N GLY A 258 -14.90 1.71 -7.73
CA GLY A 258 -16.36 1.87 -7.62
C GLY A 258 -16.79 3.12 -6.85
N SER A 259 -16.07 3.44 -5.75
CA SER A 259 -16.31 4.66 -4.96
C SER A 259 -16.05 5.94 -5.77
N LEU A 260 -15.03 5.94 -6.64
CA LEU A 260 -14.78 7.05 -7.58
C LEU A 260 -15.93 7.22 -8.59
N ASP A 261 -16.52 6.12 -9.08
CA ASP A 261 -17.67 6.17 -10.00
C ASP A 261 -18.91 6.73 -9.30
N ILE A 262 -19.12 6.36 -8.04
CA ILE A 262 -20.21 6.93 -7.21
C ILE A 262 -19.98 8.44 -7.03
N TYR A 263 -18.76 8.86 -6.68
CA TYR A 263 -18.41 10.28 -6.53
C TYR A 263 -18.71 11.08 -7.80
N THR A 264 -18.25 10.62 -8.96
CA THR A 264 -18.47 11.31 -10.24
C THR A 264 -19.95 11.38 -10.61
N THR A 265 -20.70 10.32 -10.30
CA THR A 265 -22.16 10.29 -10.51
C THR A 265 -22.88 11.32 -9.62
N GLN A 266 -22.51 11.43 -8.34
CA GLN A 266 -23.04 12.41 -7.42
C GLN A 266 -22.74 13.85 -7.88
N GLN A 267 -21.52 14.13 -8.35
CA GLN A 267 -21.16 15.44 -8.89
C GLN A 267 -21.99 15.79 -10.13
N THR A 268 -22.16 14.83 -11.04
CA THR A 268 -23.01 15.01 -12.22
C THR A 268 -24.46 15.32 -11.84
N GLN A 269 -25.00 14.61 -10.85
CA GLN A 269 -26.37 14.87 -10.35
C GLN A 269 -26.50 16.27 -9.74
N ARG A 270 -25.48 16.76 -9.03
CA ARG A 270 -25.44 18.14 -8.50
C ARG A 270 -25.51 19.18 -9.61
N ILE A 271 -24.64 19.03 -10.60
CA ILE A 271 -24.61 19.93 -11.75
C ILE A 271 -26.00 19.94 -12.41
N ASN A 272 -26.57 18.78 -12.64
CA ASN A 272 -27.91 18.64 -13.23
C ASN A 272 -29.00 19.33 -12.40
N ARG A 273 -28.98 19.17 -11.05
CA ARG A 273 -29.93 19.87 -10.15
C ARG A 273 -29.75 21.39 -10.21
N SER A 274 -28.50 21.87 -10.24
CA SER A 274 -28.22 23.29 -10.36
C SER A 274 -28.67 23.86 -11.71
N MET A 275 -28.43 23.12 -12.80
CA MET A 275 -28.96 23.48 -14.14
C MET A 275 -30.47 23.47 -14.18
N GLN A 276 -31.15 22.49 -13.56
CA GLN A 276 -32.61 22.46 -13.47
C GLN A 276 -33.14 23.70 -12.75
N ARG A 277 -32.56 24.09 -11.62
CA ARG A 277 -32.94 25.31 -10.90
C ARG A 277 -32.73 26.56 -11.74
N LEU A 278 -31.61 26.70 -12.42
CA LEU A 278 -31.32 27.82 -13.29
C LEU A 278 -32.34 27.90 -14.46
N THR A 279 -32.59 26.74 -15.08
CA THR A 279 -33.59 26.63 -16.17
C THR A 279 -34.98 26.98 -15.67
N ALA A 280 -35.38 26.54 -14.49
CA ALA A 280 -36.68 26.88 -13.92
C ALA A 280 -36.82 28.39 -13.69
N ILE A 281 -35.82 29.04 -13.14
CA ILE A 281 -35.79 30.51 -12.98
C ILE A 281 -35.88 31.19 -14.34
N ALA A 282 -35.06 30.81 -15.31
CA ALA A 282 -35.08 31.40 -16.64
C ALA A 282 -36.43 31.23 -17.34
N THR A 283 -37.05 30.06 -17.22
CA THR A 283 -38.38 29.78 -17.81
C THR A 283 -39.45 30.70 -17.26
N ILE A 284 -39.42 31.08 -15.98
CA ILE A 284 -40.36 32.00 -15.37
C ILE A 284 -40.08 33.43 -15.82
N PHE A 285 -38.83 33.88 -15.79
CA PHE A 285 -38.48 35.28 -16.03
C PHE A 285 -38.50 35.68 -17.51
N LEU A 286 -38.13 34.78 -18.43
CA LEU A 286 -38.01 35.11 -19.85
C LEU A 286 -39.32 35.62 -20.48
N PRO A 287 -40.51 34.98 -20.29
CA PRO A 287 -41.76 35.51 -20.80
C PRO A 287 -42.20 36.81 -20.10
N LEU A 288 -41.93 36.92 -18.78
CA LEU A 288 -42.27 38.15 -18.04
C LEU A 288 -41.42 39.33 -18.54
N THR A 289 -40.15 39.11 -18.75
CA THR A 289 -39.23 40.14 -19.30
C THR A 289 -39.64 40.53 -20.71
N PHE A 290 -40.08 39.57 -21.54
CA PHE A 290 -40.59 39.84 -22.88
C PHE A 290 -41.83 40.74 -22.85
N ILE A 291 -42.83 40.41 -22.00
CA ILE A 291 -44.06 41.23 -21.85
C ILE A 291 -43.70 42.65 -21.37
N THR A 292 -42.93 42.74 -20.28
CA THR A 292 -42.55 44.05 -19.72
C THR A 292 -41.68 44.85 -20.70
N GLY A 293 -40.83 44.19 -21.49
CA GLY A 293 -40.00 44.81 -22.53
C GLY A 293 -40.86 45.43 -23.63
N ILE A 294 -41.91 44.77 -24.12
CA ILE A 294 -42.84 45.32 -25.12
C ILE A 294 -43.51 46.60 -24.60
N TYR A 295 -44.05 46.56 -23.38
CA TYR A 295 -44.69 47.72 -22.79
C TYR A 295 -43.73 48.80 -22.29
N GLY A 296 -42.43 48.49 -22.17
CA GLY A 296 -41.39 49.49 -21.89
C GLY A 296 -40.79 50.19 -23.12
N MET A 297 -41.24 49.86 -24.34
CA MET A 297 -40.73 50.48 -25.56
C MET A 297 -41.37 51.86 -25.76
N ASN A 298 -40.58 52.84 -26.26
CA ASN A 298 -41.00 54.20 -26.49
C ASN A 298 -41.64 54.35 -27.91
N PHE A 299 -42.60 53.51 -28.25
CA PHE A 299 -43.39 53.70 -29.49
C PHE A 299 -44.50 54.75 -29.28
N SER A 300 -44.75 55.55 -30.30
CA SER A 300 -45.79 56.58 -30.31
C SER A 300 -47.23 56.01 -30.27
N TYR A 301 -47.38 54.73 -30.60
CA TYR A 301 -48.65 54.01 -30.51
C TYR A 301 -48.36 52.57 -29.98
N ILE A 302 -48.82 52.28 -28.76
CA ILE A 302 -48.91 50.95 -28.21
C ILE A 302 -50.37 50.60 -28.07
N PRO A 303 -50.88 49.49 -28.64
CA PRO A 303 -52.28 49.05 -28.44
C PRO A 303 -52.62 49.00 -26.95
N GLU A 304 -53.78 49.49 -26.54
CA GLU A 304 -54.26 49.50 -25.16
C GLU A 304 -53.52 50.50 -24.19
N SER A 305 -52.53 51.28 -24.61
CA SER A 305 -51.88 52.30 -23.79
C SER A 305 -52.86 53.34 -23.25
N ASN A 306 -53.90 53.67 -24.00
CA ASN A 306 -54.98 54.63 -23.61
C ASN A 306 -56.08 54.03 -22.73
N TRP A 307 -56.05 52.73 -22.46
CA TRP A 307 -57.02 52.07 -21.61
C TRP A 307 -56.77 52.29 -20.15
N ARG A 308 -57.67 52.89 -19.41
CA ARG A 308 -57.52 53.24 -17.98
C ARG A 308 -57.07 52.05 -17.09
N TYR A 309 -57.43 50.85 -17.43
CA TYR A 309 -57.14 49.63 -16.69
C TYR A 309 -56.03 48.76 -17.34
N GLY A 310 -55.42 49.20 -18.45
CA GLY A 310 -54.45 48.47 -19.21
C GLY A 310 -53.22 48.02 -18.38
N PHE A 311 -52.71 48.90 -17.53
CA PHE A 311 -51.62 48.56 -16.61
C PHE A 311 -52.01 47.40 -15.66
N PHE A 312 -53.18 47.46 -15.05
CA PHE A 312 -53.64 46.41 -14.13
C PHE A 312 -53.91 45.09 -14.84
N ALA A 313 -54.38 45.13 -16.08
CA ALA A 313 -54.60 43.95 -16.91
C ALA A 313 -53.26 43.24 -17.27
N VAL A 314 -52.24 43.98 -17.69
CA VAL A 314 -50.92 43.44 -17.97
C VAL A 314 -50.25 42.88 -16.70
N LEU A 315 -50.37 43.58 -15.56
CA LEU A 315 -49.88 43.10 -14.30
C LEU A 315 -50.57 41.78 -13.86
N ALA A 316 -51.90 41.73 -13.99
CA ALA A 316 -52.67 40.52 -13.66
C ALA A 316 -52.32 39.34 -14.59
N LEU A 317 -52.15 39.57 -15.89
CA LEU A 317 -51.70 38.56 -16.86
C LEU A 317 -50.30 38.05 -16.53
N SER A 318 -49.36 38.95 -16.24
CA SER A 318 -47.99 38.59 -15.88
C SER A 318 -47.95 37.77 -14.59
N THR A 319 -48.76 38.16 -13.58
CA THR A 319 -48.87 37.42 -12.32
C THR A 319 -49.48 36.03 -12.53
N PHE A 320 -50.54 35.94 -13.34
CA PHE A 320 -51.18 34.67 -13.67
C PHE A 320 -50.22 33.72 -14.41
N LEU A 321 -49.45 34.23 -15.38
CA LEU A 321 -48.42 33.49 -16.10
C LEU A 321 -47.35 33.00 -15.13
N ALA A 322 -46.84 33.87 -14.25
CA ALA A 322 -45.81 33.50 -13.27
C ALA A 322 -46.28 32.39 -12.34
N VAL A 323 -47.46 32.54 -11.76
CA VAL A 323 -48.08 31.52 -10.86
C VAL A 323 -48.34 30.21 -11.61
N GLY A 324 -48.87 30.29 -12.84
CA GLY A 324 -49.09 29.10 -13.67
C GLY A 324 -47.78 28.32 -13.96
N MET A 325 -46.69 29.06 -14.29
CA MET A 325 -45.38 28.45 -14.51
C MET A 325 -44.77 27.84 -13.23
N ILE A 326 -44.89 28.54 -12.11
CA ILE A 326 -44.41 28.01 -10.82
C ILE A 326 -45.14 26.70 -10.49
N VAL A 327 -46.46 26.67 -10.60
CA VAL A 327 -47.27 25.46 -10.35
C VAL A 327 -46.93 24.33 -11.34
N TYR A 328 -46.70 24.65 -12.61
CA TYR A 328 -46.29 23.68 -13.62
C TYR A 328 -44.91 23.07 -13.28
N LEU A 329 -43.90 23.90 -12.97
CA LEU A 329 -42.56 23.47 -12.64
C LEU A 329 -42.52 22.68 -11.33
N TRP A 330 -43.32 23.09 -10.33
CA TRP A 330 -43.46 22.35 -9.07
C TRP A 330 -44.09 20.97 -9.30
N ARG A 331 -45.12 20.83 -10.15
CA ARG A 331 -45.69 19.52 -10.53
C ARG A 331 -44.66 18.63 -11.26
N LYS A 332 -43.77 19.22 -12.03
CA LYS A 332 -42.67 18.52 -12.74
C LYS A 332 -41.48 18.19 -11.84
N LYS A 333 -41.51 18.55 -10.55
CA LYS A 333 -40.41 18.38 -9.59
C LYS A 333 -39.10 19.04 -10.06
N MET A 334 -39.19 20.15 -10.77
CA MET A 334 -38.02 20.93 -11.22
C MET A 334 -37.67 22.04 -10.23
N ILE A 335 -38.56 22.36 -9.32
CA ILE A 335 -38.39 23.26 -8.16
C ILE A 335 -38.79 22.53 -6.92
#